data_7e7851d8f1f5b268a4d6839ae3fe319c
#
_entry.id   7e7851d8f1f5b268a4d6839ae3fe319c
#
_cell.length_a   1.000
_cell.length_b   1.000
_cell.length_c   1.000
_cell.angle_alpha   90.00
_cell.angle_beta   90.00
_cell.angle_gamma   90.00
#
_symmetry.space_group_name_H-M   'P 1'
#
loop_
_entity.id
_entity.type
_entity.pdbx_description
1 polymer ?
#
loop_
_entity_poly.entity_id
_entity_poly.type
_entity_poly.pdbx_seq_one_letter_code
_entity_poly.pdbx_strand_id
1 'polypeptide(L)'
;MKNKDRYWSWVEALVVTAAMTLILAGCHHKSAEDYLAQGDADMQATKLADAEKAYQEAVKLAPNDPRTHIALGNLYVFEHKPGEAQIEFMKVLETDPKNAATHVALGNLYADQNQLGLAENQFRAAVALEPDRPNYHLDLGEILRKGGKTSAAEDQIRTAIGLNPKDAQAHLALADLLASSPGRAVEANAEFDQVRALDSKLIPAPAAAAGGPAPVTTGPTTGGATTAATTPPADATKIKPLNKLFVLTKNSPVYQNPDETSSTIGEVRRKKYVHVTGITGNFLQIKLKNGTVGFIPVAAAE
;
A
#
# COMPACT_ATOMS: atom_id res chain seq x y z
N MET A 1 -66.02 -37.17 40.93
CA MET A 1 -64.92 -36.37 41.45
C MET A 1 -63.54 -36.87 41.01
N LYS A 2 -63.40 -37.64 39.93
CA LYS A 2 -62.07 -38.19 39.49
C LYS A 2 -61.41 -37.51 38.28
N ASN A 3 -61.93 -36.37 37.75
CA ASN A 3 -61.40 -35.75 36.53
C ASN A 3 -60.68 -34.39 36.78
N LYS A 4 -60.77 -33.83 37.99
CA LYS A 4 -60.06 -32.54 38.28
C LYS A 4 -58.59 -32.74 38.52
N ASP A 5 -58.19 -33.85 39.15
CA ASP A 5 -56.75 -34.04 39.49
C ASP A 5 -55.88 -34.37 38.28
N ARG A 6 -56.48 -34.91 37.20
CA ARG A 6 -55.73 -35.13 35.91
C ARG A 6 -55.49 -33.86 35.11
N TYR A 7 -56.39 -32.87 35.20
CA TYR A 7 -56.25 -31.61 34.52
C TYR A 7 -55.11 -30.77 35.14
N TRP A 8 -55.01 -30.76 36.45
CA TRP A 8 -53.93 -30.01 37.14
C TRP A 8 -52.56 -30.61 36.88
N SER A 9 -52.44 -31.93 36.80
CA SER A 9 -51.16 -32.59 36.46
C SER A 9 -50.63 -32.24 35.04
N TRP A 10 -51.57 -32.09 34.08
CA TRP A 10 -51.15 -31.68 32.71
C TRP A 10 -50.80 -30.20 32.61
N VAL A 11 -51.46 -29.34 33.37
CA VAL A 11 -51.16 -27.91 33.43
C VAL A 11 -49.81 -27.67 34.11
N GLU A 12 -49.52 -28.38 35.20
CA GLU A 12 -48.18 -28.29 35.83
C GLU A 12 -47.09 -28.85 34.95
N ALA A 13 -47.29 -29.93 34.23
CA ALA A 13 -46.34 -30.47 33.28
C ALA A 13 -46.07 -29.50 32.11
N LEU A 14 -47.13 -28.84 31.61
CA LEU A 14 -46.99 -27.82 30.55
C LEU A 14 -46.28 -26.54 31.05
N VAL A 15 -46.55 -26.09 32.27
CA VAL A 15 -45.89 -24.95 32.86
C VAL A 15 -44.41 -25.24 33.15
N VAL A 16 -44.10 -26.45 33.65
CA VAL A 16 -42.70 -26.85 33.89
C VAL A 16 -41.95 -27.03 32.59
N THR A 17 -42.57 -27.63 31.55
CA THR A 17 -41.92 -27.74 30.23
C THR A 17 -41.76 -26.38 29.54
N ALA A 18 -42.75 -25.48 29.65
CA ALA A 18 -42.63 -24.10 29.13
C ALA A 18 -41.60 -23.28 29.90
N ALA A 19 -41.51 -23.43 31.23
CA ALA A 19 -40.49 -22.81 32.05
C ALA A 19 -39.09 -23.37 31.72
N MET A 20 -38.98 -24.68 31.50
CA MET A 20 -37.71 -25.34 31.14
C MET A 20 -37.25 -24.96 29.72
N THR A 21 -38.16 -24.77 28.75
CA THR A 21 -37.84 -24.26 27.41
C THR A 21 -37.51 -22.78 27.44
N LEU A 22 -38.13 -21.96 28.29
CA LEU A 22 -37.74 -20.55 28.47
C LEU A 22 -36.38 -20.40 29.16
N ILE A 23 -36.04 -21.28 30.10
CA ILE A 23 -34.72 -21.29 30.76
C ILE A 23 -33.64 -21.76 29.80
N LEU A 24 -33.91 -22.73 28.91
CA LEU A 24 -33.00 -23.20 27.86
C LEU A 24 -32.86 -22.16 26.70
N ALA A 25 -33.88 -21.36 26.43
CA ALA A 25 -33.83 -20.29 25.44
C ALA A 25 -33.19 -18.99 25.96
N GLY A 26 -33.06 -18.84 27.30
CA GLY A 26 -32.59 -17.62 27.95
C GLY A 26 -31.09 -17.55 28.27
N CYS A 27 -30.36 -18.65 28.13
CA CYS A 27 -28.92 -18.71 28.40
C CYS A 27 -28.11 -19.05 27.14
N HIS A 28 -28.24 -18.25 26.09
CA HIS A 28 -27.19 -18.21 25.10
C HIS A 28 -26.00 -17.48 25.76
N HIS A 29 -25.16 -18.26 26.46
CA HIS A 29 -23.82 -17.77 26.79
C HIS A 29 -23.10 -17.51 25.45
N LYS A 30 -22.82 -16.25 25.18
CA LYS A 30 -22.03 -15.89 24.01
C LYS A 30 -20.72 -16.66 24.04
N SER A 31 -20.37 -17.29 22.93
CA SER A 31 -19.09 -17.96 22.75
C SER A 31 -17.97 -16.94 22.49
N ALA A 32 -16.73 -17.39 22.55
CA ALA A 32 -15.59 -16.55 22.13
C ALA A 32 -15.74 -16.08 20.69
N GLU A 33 -16.33 -16.91 19.83
CA GLU A 33 -16.56 -16.59 18.42
C GLU A 33 -17.65 -15.51 18.23
N ASP A 34 -18.71 -15.55 19.05
CA ASP A 34 -19.73 -14.48 19.06
C ASP A 34 -19.14 -13.13 19.49
N TYR A 35 -18.24 -13.15 20.47
CA TYR A 35 -17.53 -11.94 20.91
C TYR A 35 -16.51 -11.44 19.89
N LEU A 36 -15.80 -12.34 19.17
CA LEU A 36 -14.95 -11.95 18.05
C LEU A 36 -15.76 -11.27 16.96
N ALA A 37 -16.87 -11.90 16.53
CA ALA A 37 -17.76 -11.32 15.52
C ALA A 37 -18.36 -9.98 15.96
N GLN A 38 -18.70 -9.83 17.24
CA GLN A 38 -19.14 -8.55 17.79
C GLN A 38 -18.03 -7.51 17.75
N GLY A 39 -16.81 -7.85 18.17
CA GLY A 39 -15.66 -6.95 18.13
C GLY A 39 -15.36 -6.48 16.71
N ASP A 40 -15.41 -7.39 15.72
CA ASP A 40 -15.23 -7.05 14.31
C ASP A 40 -16.31 -6.08 13.80
N ALA A 41 -17.57 -6.29 14.18
CA ALA A 41 -18.65 -5.37 13.84
C ALA A 41 -18.49 -4.00 14.50
N ASP A 42 -18.05 -3.95 15.76
CA ASP A 42 -17.78 -2.71 16.48
C ASP A 42 -16.57 -1.96 15.91
N MET A 43 -15.53 -2.69 15.44
CA MET A 43 -14.40 -2.11 14.69
C MET A 43 -14.87 -1.45 13.40
N GLN A 44 -15.70 -2.13 12.60
CA GLN A 44 -16.27 -1.55 11.37
C GLN A 44 -17.12 -0.32 11.65
N ALA A 45 -17.82 -0.29 12.80
CA ALA A 45 -18.61 0.86 13.25
C ALA A 45 -17.76 1.94 13.95
N THR A 46 -16.44 1.79 14.03
CA THR A 46 -15.50 2.68 14.74
C THR A 46 -15.80 2.85 16.24
N LYS A 47 -16.45 1.86 16.85
CA LYS A 47 -16.75 1.81 18.28
C LYS A 47 -15.62 1.10 19.03
N LEU A 48 -14.45 1.69 19.08
CA LEU A 48 -13.22 1.04 19.55
C LEU A 48 -13.32 0.52 20.98
N ALA A 49 -13.95 1.27 21.89
CA ALA A 49 -14.11 0.85 23.28
C ALA A 49 -15.05 -0.36 23.45
N ASP A 50 -16.04 -0.51 22.57
CA ASP A 50 -16.94 -1.67 22.59
C ASP A 50 -16.25 -2.87 21.94
N ALA A 51 -15.49 -2.66 20.87
CA ALA A 51 -14.64 -3.67 20.23
C ALA A 51 -13.59 -4.21 21.22
N GLU A 52 -12.91 -3.34 21.99
CA GLU A 52 -11.94 -3.76 23.01
C GLU A 52 -12.59 -4.68 24.05
N LYS A 53 -13.75 -4.29 24.59
CA LYS A 53 -14.48 -5.13 25.54
C LYS A 53 -14.87 -6.48 24.95
N ALA A 54 -15.37 -6.49 23.70
CA ALA A 54 -15.76 -7.73 23.04
C ALA A 54 -14.55 -8.65 22.84
N TYR A 55 -13.42 -8.14 22.33
CA TYR A 55 -12.22 -8.96 22.16
C TYR A 55 -11.62 -9.42 23.51
N GLN A 56 -11.68 -8.60 24.57
CA GLN A 56 -11.25 -9.02 25.90
C GLN A 56 -12.13 -10.16 26.47
N GLU A 57 -13.46 -10.13 26.24
CA GLU A 57 -14.34 -11.24 26.61
C GLU A 57 -14.03 -12.49 25.77
N ALA A 58 -13.75 -12.34 24.47
CA ALA A 58 -13.30 -13.46 23.64
C ALA A 58 -12.00 -14.10 24.17
N VAL A 59 -11.00 -13.29 24.54
CA VAL A 59 -9.75 -13.78 25.16
C VAL A 59 -10.01 -14.49 26.49
N LYS A 60 -10.91 -14.01 27.34
CA LYS A 60 -11.26 -14.68 28.61
C LYS A 60 -11.88 -16.04 28.38
N LEU A 61 -12.73 -16.18 27.36
CA LEU A 61 -13.40 -17.43 27.04
C LEU A 61 -12.49 -18.43 26.31
N ALA A 62 -11.58 -17.94 25.50
CA ALA A 62 -10.66 -18.76 24.73
C ALA A 62 -9.21 -18.20 24.78
N PRO A 63 -8.54 -18.32 25.95
CA PRO A 63 -7.22 -17.70 26.17
C PRO A 63 -6.08 -18.33 25.36
N ASN A 64 -6.30 -19.49 24.75
CA ASN A 64 -5.32 -20.16 23.89
C ASN A 64 -5.69 -20.11 22.41
N ASP A 65 -6.78 -19.44 22.04
CA ASP A 65 -7.13 -19.25 20.63
C ASP A 65 -6.35 -18.09 20.05
N PRO A 66 -5.44 -18.32 19.09
CA PRO A 66 -4.63 -17.25 18.49
C PRO A 66 -5.48 -16.13 17.88
N ARG A 67 -6.68 -16.45 17.38
CA ARG A 67 -7.57 -15.46 16.73
C ARG A 67 -7.99 -14.35 17.69
N THR A 68 -8.24 -14.68 18.98
CA THR A 68 -8.67 -13.70 19.98
C THR A 68 -7.58 -12.70 20.31
N HIS A 69 -6.35 -13.18 20.48
CA HIS A 69 -5.18 -12.33 20.73
C HIS A 69 -4.77 -11.51 19.50
N ILE A 70 -4.86 -12.09 18.30
CA ILE A 70 -4.59 -11.35 17.05
C ILE A 70 -5.59 -10.21 16.87
N ALA A 71 -6.88 -10.46 17.10
CA ALA A 71 -7.92 -9.45 16.99
C ALA A 71 -7.70 -8.29 17.98
N LEU A 72 -7.43 -8.61 19.25
CA LEU A 72 -7.14 -7.62 20.27
C LEU A 72 -5.82 -6.85 19.97
N GLY A 73 -4.77 -7.55 19.52
CA GLY A 73 -3.52 -6.95 19.12
C GLY A 73 -3.68 -5.99 17.95
N ASN A 74 -4.46 -6.37 16.93
CA ASN A 74 -4.78 -5.49 15.78
C ASN A 74 -5.57 -4.24 16.20
N LEU A 75 -6.50 -4.38 17.13
CA LEU A 75 -7.20 -3.22 17.72
C LEU A 75 -6.20 -2.27 18.39
N TYR A 76 -5.26 -2.78 19.19
CA TYR A 76 -4.25 -1.97 19.84
C TYR A 76 -3.29 -1.29 18.84
N VAL A 77 -2.96 -1.94 17.71
CA VAL A 77 -2.24 -1.28 16.61
C VAL A 77 -3.05 -0.09 16.08
N PHE A 78 -4.35 -0.30 15.84
CA PHE A 78 -5.24 0.75 15.34
C PHE A 78 -5.37 1.94 16.33
N GLU A 79 -5.37 1.64 17.62
CA GLU A 79 -5.41 2.65 18.69
C GLU A 79 -4.05 3.31 18.98
N HIS A 80 -3.01 3.00 18.19
CA HIS A 80 -1.63 3.46 18.44
C HIS A 80 -1.06 3.09 19.81
N LYS A 81 -1.41 1.89 20.29
CA LYS A 81 -0.92 1.28 21.54
C LYS A 81 0.06 0.13 21.22
N PRO A 82 1.27 0.42 20.73
CA PRO A 82 2.16 -0.63 20.20
C PRO A 82 2.68 -1.59 21.28
N GLY A 83 2.80 -1.16 22.52
CA GLY A 83 3.24 -2.02 23.64
C GLY A 83 2.22 -3.11 23.95
N GLU A 84 0.95 -2.75 24.02
CA GLU A 84 -0.17 -3.66 24.26
C GLU A 84 -0.35 -4.62 23.09
N ALA A 85 -0.24 -4.13 21.85
CA ALA A 85 -0.30 -4.95 20.65
C ALA A 85 0.82 -6.01 20.65
N GLN A 86 2.04 -5.62 20.97
CA GLN A 86 3.18 -6.53 21.05
C GLN A 86 2.94 -7.65 22.07
N ILE A 87 2.40 -7.33 23.25
CA ILE A 87 2.09 -8.32 24.28
C ILE A 87 1.09 -9.36 23.75
N GLU A 88 0.02 -8.92 23.10
CA GLU A 88 -0.99 -9.83 22.56
C GLU A 88 -0.43 -10.72 21.44
N PHE A 89 0.35 -10.18 20.53
CA PHE A 89 1.00 -10.98 19.48
C PHE A 89 2.05 -11.97 20.05
N MET A 90 2.79 -11.58 21.09
CA MET A 90 3.73 -12.49 21.74
C MET A 90 3.03 -13.67 22.41
N LYS A 91 1.86 -13.48 23.05
CA LYS A 91 1.06 -14.57 23.60
C LYS A 91 0.67 -15.61 22.54
N VAL A 92 0.36 -15.15 21.32
CA VAL A 92 0.11 -16.07 20.20
C VAL A 92 1.35 -16.92 19.90
N LEU A 93 2.54 -16.30 19.82
CA LEU A 93 3.77 -17.03 19.51
C LEU A 93 4.25 -17.92 20.67
N GLU A 94 3.82 -17.67 21.91
CA GLU A 94 4.06 -18.58 23.04
C GLU A 94 3.30 -19.91 22.87
N THR A 95 2.09 -19.85 22.30
CA THR A 95 1.23 -21.03 22.09
C THR A 95 1.42 -21.64 20.72
N ASP A 96 1.63 -20.84 19.69
CA ASP A 96 1.86 -21.23 18.31
C ASP A 96 3.07 -20.48 17.71
N PRO A 97 4.31 -20.93 17.95
CA PRO A 97 5.51 -20.30 17.41
C PRO A 97 5.62 -20.33 15.89
N LYS A 98 4.75 -21.10 15.21
CA LYS A 98 4.73 -21.22 13.75
C LYS A 98 3.62 -20.39 13.09
N ASN A 99 2.98 -19.50 13.81
CA ASN A 99 1.95 -18.64 13.26
C ASN A 99 2.57 -17.53 12.38
N ALA A 100 2.67 -17.79 11.09
CA ALA A 100 3.27 -16.86 10.13
C ALA A 100 2.56 -15.50 10.11
N ALA A 101 1.23 -15.47 10.23
CA ALA A 101 0.46 -14.23 10.26
C ALA A 101 0.82 -13.34 11.46
N THR A 102 1.10 -13.95 12.63
CA THR A 102 1.53 -13.20 13.82
C THR A 102 2.95 -12.66 13.67
N HIS A 103 3.85 -13.40 13.02
CA HIS A 103 5.16 -12.87 12.66
C HIS A 103 5.04 -11.65 11.73
N VAL A 104 4.14 -11.68 10.74
CA VAL A 104 3.86 -10.51 9.88
C VAL A 104 3.31 -9.34 10.70
N ALA A 105 2.36 -9.58 11.60
CA ALA A 105 1.79 -8.54 12.45
C ALA A 105 2.86 -7.85 13.33
N LEU A 106 3.74 -8.64 13.96
CA LEU A 106 4.90 -8.11 14.71
C LEU A 106 5.90 -7.39 13.81
N GLY A 107 6.14 -7.92 12.60
CA GLY A 107 6.99 -7.29 11.60
C GLY A 107 6.50 -5.88 11.25
N ASN A 108 5.22 -5.74 10.98
CA ASN A 108 4.58 -4.46 10.71
C ASN A 108 4.67 -3.53 11.92
N LEU A 109 4.37 -4.02 13.12
CA LEU A 109 4.46 -3.26 14.35
C LEU A 109 5.86 -2.69 14.58
N TYR A 110 6.91 -3.49 14.39
CA TYR A 110 8.30 -3.03 14.49
C TYR A 110 8.69 -2.07 13.36
N ALA A 111 8.15 -2.26 12.14
CA ALA A 111 8.38 -1.37 11.01
C ALA A 111 7.81 0.03 11.28
N ASP A 112 6.60 0.12 11.86
CA ASP A 112 5.95 1.38 12.25
C ASP A 112 6.74 2.12 13.33
N GLN A 113 7.41 1.38 14.21
CA GLN A 113 8.33 1.92 15.22
C GLN A 113 9.73 2.23 14.66
N ASN A 114 9.95 2.08 13.34
CA ASN A 114 11.25 2.21 12.67
C ASN A 114 12.34 1.26 13.22
N GLN A 115 11.93 0.13 13.82
CA GLN A 115 12.82 -0.91 14.33
C GLN A 115 13.10 -1.94 13.23
N LEU A 116 13.75 -1.48 12.14
CA LEU A 116 13.88 -2.23 10.88
C LEU A 116 14.55 -3.61 11.05
N GLY A 117 15.52 -3.73 11.96
CA GLY A 117 16.18 -5.02 12.22
C GLY A 117 15.26 -6.08 12.85
N LEU A 118 14.38 -5.65 13.78
CA LEU A 118 13.39 -6.55 14.37
C LEU A 118 12.28 -6.89 13.37
N ALA A 119 11.81 -5.93 12.59
CA ALA A 119 10.86 -6.15 11.51
C ALA A 119 11.37 -7.17 10.49
N GLU A 120 12.62 -7.02 10.04
CA GLU A 120 13.27 -7.94 9.10
C GLU A 120 13.32 -9.38 9.65
N ASN A 121 13.65 -9.56 10.93
CA ASN A 121 13.68 -10.87 11.55
C ASN A 121 12.29 -11.54 11.56
N GLN A 122 11.24 -10.77 11.85
CA GLN A 122 9.87 -11.28 11.88
C GLN A 122 9.38 -11.65 10.47
N PHE A 123 9.61 -10.80 9.47
CA PHE A 123 9.22 -11.12 8.09
C PHE A 123 10.00 -12.30 7.53
N ARG A 124 11.28 -12.47 7.88
CA ARG A 124 12.04 -13.67 7.53
C ARG A 124 11.46 -14.93 8.15
N ALA A 125 11.02 -14.87 9.40
CA ALA A 125 10.34 -15.99 10.04
C ALA A 125 9.04 -16.33 9.29
N ALA A 126 8.23 -15.35 8.91
CA ALA A 126 7.02 -15.57 8.14
C ALA A 126 7.29 -16.22 6.78
N VAL A 127 8.28 -15.72 6.03
CA VAL A 127 8.71 -16.30 4.74
C VAL A 127 9.22 -17.74 4.91
N ALA A 128 9.97 -18.01 5.97
CA ALA A 128 10.48 -19.37 6.22
C ALA A 128 9.36 -20.37 6.57
N LEU A 129 8.28 -19.90 7.19
CA LEU A 129 7.12 -20.73 7.55
C LEU A 129 6.19 -20.96 6.35
N GLU A 130 5.95 -19.94 5.55
CA GLU A 130 5.05 -19.98 4.38
C GLU A 130 5.75 -19.34 3.16
N PRO A 131 6.66 -20.07 2.48
CA PRO A 131 7.48 -19.52 1.40
C PRO A 131 6.70 -19.23 0.09
N ASP A 132 5.48 -19.76 -0.04
CA ASP A 132 4.65 -19.57 -1.23
C ASP A 132 3.70 -18.37 -1.11
N ARG A 133 3.87 -17.53 -0.10
CA ARG A 133 3.06 -16.34 0.12
C ARG A 133 3.71 -15.09 -0.49
N PRO A 134 3.21 -14.58 -1.61
CA PRO A 134 3.82 -13.45 -2.29
C PRO A 134 3.89 -12.18 -1.42
N ASN A 135 2.86 -11.91 -0.62
CA ASN A 135 2.82 -10.76 0.26
C ASN A 135 3.91 -10.79 1.34
N TYR A 136 4.30 -11.96 1.87
CA TYR A 136 5.38 -12.03 2.87
C TYR A 136 6.75 -11.69 2.27
N HIS A 137 6.99 -12.10 1.02
CA HIS A 137 8.18 -11.70 0.28
C HIS A 137 8.17 -10.19 -0.03
N LEU A 138 7.01 -9.65 -0.40
CA LEU A 138 6.87 -8.21 -0.64
C LEU A 138 7.16 -7.40 0.63
N ASP A 139 6.55 -7.76 1.76
CA ASP A 139 6.77 -7.11 3.06
C ASP A 139 8.24 -7.16 3.46
N LEU A 140 8.90 -8.33 3.32
CA LEU A 140 10.33 -8.48 3.58
C LEU A 140 11.16 -7.60 2.63
N GLY A 141 10.82 -7.56 1.35
CA GLY A 141 11.47 -6.72 0.34
C GLY A 141 11.39 -5.23 0.71
N GLU A 142 10.22 -4.76 1.12
CA GLU A 142 10.01 -3.38 1.56
C GLU A 142 10.87 -3.00 2.78
N ILE A 143 10.96 -3.88 3.76
CA ILE A 143 11.78 -3.66 4.96
C ILE A 143 13.27 -3.67 4.62
N LEU A 144 13.71 -4.58 3.77
CA LEU A 144 15.09 -4.62 3.27
C LEU A 144 15.44 -3.34 2.51
N ARG A 145 14.52 -2.82 1.67
CA ARG A 145 14.66 -1.57 0.96
C ARG A 145 14.81 -0.38 1.94
N LYS A 146 13.91 -0.29 2.94
CA LYS A 146 14.01 0.74 4.00
C LYS A 146 15.32 0.64 4.79
N GLY A 147 15.85 -0.58 4.96
CA GLY A 147 17.14 -0.85 5.61
C GLY A 147 18.37 -0.63 4.70
N GLY A 148 18.19 -0.19 3.46
CA GLY A 148 19.28 0.06 2.50
C GLY A 148 19.89 -1.21 1.88
N LYS A 149 19.28 -2.38 2.09
CA LYS A 149 19.72 -3.67 1.55
C LYS A 149 19.12 -3.91 0.16
N THR A 150 19.47 -3.06 -0.80
CA THR A 150 18.84 -2.95 -2.11
C THR A 150 18.81 -4.26 -2.90
N SER A 151 19.93 -4.99 -2.97
CA SER A 151 19.99 -6.26 -3.71
C SER A 151 19.08 -7.32 -3.11
N ALA A 152 19.12 -7.50 -1.78
CA ALA A 152 18.27 -8.46 -1.10
C ALA A 152 16.77 -8.06 -1.20
N ALA A 153 16.46 -6.78 -1.19
CA ALA A 153 15.11 -6.27 -1.42
C ALA A 153 14.60 -6.65 -2.82
N GLU A 154 15.43 -6.44 -3.83
CA GLU A 154 15.10 -6.78 -5.21
C GLU A 154 14.80 -8.27 -5.37
N ASP A 155 15.64 -9.14 -4.79
CA ASP A 155 15.44 -10.58 -4.84
C ASP A 155 14.09 -11.01 -4.24
N GLN A 156 13.73 -10.43 -3.09
CA GLN A 156 12.46 -10.73 -2.43
C GLN A 156 11.26 -10.20 -3.23
N ILE A 157 11.33 -8.98 -3.74
CA ILE A 157 10.24 -8.41 -4.55
C ILE A 157 10.05 -9.21 -5.85
N ARG A 158 11.14 -9.60 -6.52
CA ARG A 158 11.05 -10.46 -7.71
C ARG A 158 10.46 -11.84 -7.40
N THR A 159 10.75 -12.39 -6.22
CA THR A 159 10.11 -13.63 -5.77
C THR A 159 8.61 -13.43 -5.59
N ALA A 160 8.18 -12.33 -4.98
CA ALA A 160 6.77 -11.99 -4.84
C ALA A 160 6.07 -11.90 -6.21
N ILE A 161 6.69 -11.21 -7.18
CA ILE A 161 6.18 -11.13 -8.56
C ILE A 161 6.12 -12.51 -9.23
N GLY A 162 7.15 -13.35 -9.03
CA GLY A 162 7.16 -14.71 -9.55
C GLY A 162 6.01 -15.57 -9.03
N LEU A 163 5.65 -15.41 -7.74
CA LEU A 163 4.52 -16.09 -7.10
C LEU A 163 3.16 -15.50 -7.53
N ASN A 164 3.08 -14.19 -7.71
CA ASN A 164 1.87 -13.49 -8.18
C ASN A 164 2.20 -12.42 -9.21
N PRO A 165 2.28 -12.77 -10.51
CA PRO A 165 2.63 -11.82 -11.58
C PRO A 165 1.59 -10.73 -11.84
N LYS A 166 0.43 -10.79 -11.18
CA LYS A 166 -0.63 -9.78 -11.30
C LYS A 166 -0.69 -8.82 -10.11
N ASP A 167 0.26 -8.90 -9.22
CA ASP A 167 0.31 -8.00 -8.07
C ASP A 167 0.92 -6.65 -8.48
N ALA A 168 0.05 -5.67 -8.68
CA ALA A 168 0.46 -4.32 -9.05
C ALA A 168 1.31 -3.64 -7.96
N GLN A 169 1.13 -4.01 -6.68
CA GLN A 169 1.94 -3.46 -5.57
C GLN A 169 3.38 -4.00 -5.62
N ALA A 170 3.55 -5.28 -5.93
CA ALA A 170 4.88 -5.87 -6.07
C ALA A 170 5.65 -5.26 -7.25
N HIS A 171 4.98 -5.06 -8.41
CA HIS A 171 5.56 -4.35 -9.55
C HIS A 171 5.90 -2.90 -9.21
N LEU A 172 5.06 -2.20 -8.44
CA LEU A 172 5.32 -0.83 -7.99
C LEU A 172 6.54 -0.78 -7.06
N ALA A 173 6.63 -1.69 -6.10
CA ALA A 173 7.77 -1.78 -5.20
C ALA A 173 9.09 -2.02 -5.95
N LEU A 174 9.06 -2.89 -6.99
CA LEU A 174 10.22 -3.12 -7.86
C LEU A 174 10.57 -1.88 -8.68
N ALA A 175 9.57 -1.23 -9.26
CA ALA A 175 9.76 -0.01 -10.05
C ALA A 175 10.42 1.10 -9.23
N ASP A 176 9.94 1.33 -7.98
CA ASP A 176 10.51 2.35 -7.07
C ASP A 176 11.94 1.99 -6.64
N LEU A 177 12.21 0.70 -6.40
CA LEU A 177 13.55 0.24 -6.07
C LEU A 177 14.53 0.46 -7.23
N LEU A 178 14.13 0.10 -8.44
CA LEU A 178 14.91 0.26 -9.67
C LEU A 178 15.10 1.75 -10.02
N ALA A 179 14.07 2.57 -9.85
CA ALA A 179 14.14 4.02 -10.09
C ALA A 179 15.12 4.72 -9.15
N SER A 180 15.29 4.18 -7.93
CA SER A 180 16.29 4.69 -6.98
C SER A 180 17.71 4.19 -7.24
N SER A 181 17.89 3.24 -8.17
CA SER A 181 19.18 2.62 -8.50
C SER A 181 19.80 3.27 -9.74
N PRO A 182 21.07 3.73 -9.68
CA PRO A 182 21.71 4.38 -10.83
C PRO A 182 21.73 3.50 -12.08
N GLY A 183 21.37 4.07 -13.23
CA GLY A 183 21.43 3.39 -14.53
C GLY A 183 20.28 2.42 -14.83
N ARG A 184 19.35 2.19 -13.92
CA ARG A 184 18.26 1.20 -14.10
C ARG A 184 16.90 1.80 -14.46
N ALA A 185 16.90 3.06 -14.94
CA ALA A 185 15.66 3.77 -15.28
C ALA A 185 14.81 3.09 -16.36
N VAL A 186 15.43 2.36 -17.30
CA VAL A 186 14.71 1.62 -18.34
C VAL A 186 13.92 0.46 -17.74
N GLU A 187 14.54 -0.30 -16.84
CA GLU A 187 13.88 -1.40 -16.13
C GLU A 187 12.75 -0.87 -15.24
N ALA A 188 12.99 0.20 -14.48
CA ALA A 188 11.97 0.84 -13.66
C ALA A 188 10.74 1.26 -14.49
N ASN A 189 10.94 1.84 -15.67
CA ASN A 189 9.82 2.22 -16.52
C ASN A 189 9.02 1.02 -17.04
N ALA A 190 9.68 -0.09 -17.36
CA ALA A 190 9.00 -1.31 -17.76
C ALA A 190 8.08 -1.83 -16.64
N GLU A 191 8.55 -1.79 -15.38
CA GLU A 191 7.72 -2.18 -14.23
C GLU A 191 6.57 -1.18 -14.00
N PHE A 192 6.79 0.14 -14.13
CA PHE A 192 5.72 1.13 -14.08
C PHE A 192 4.66 0.91 -15.17
N ASP A 193 5.06 0.45 -16.37
CA ASP A 193 4.11 0.11 -17.42
C ASP A 193 3.26 -1.12 -17.04
N GLN A 194 3.86 -2.12 -16.36
CA GLN A 194 3.12 -3.25 -15.79
C GLN A 194 2.11 -2.77 -14.72
N VAL A 195 2.51 -1.90 -13.81
CA VAL A 195 1.59 -1.34 -12.81
C VAL A 195 0.39 -0.66 -13.48
N ARG A 196 0.62 0.16 -14.52
CA ARG A 196 -0.48 0.81 -15.26
C ARG A 196 -1.41 -0.17 -15.95
N ALA A 197 -0.86 -1.27 -16.45
CA ALA A 197 -1.65 -2.32 -17.10
C ALA A 197 -2.51 -3.10 -16.10
N LEU A 198 -2.00 -3.32 -14.88
CA LEU A 198 -2.66 -4.07 -13.82
C LEU A 198 -3.63 -3.22 -13.00
N ASP A 199 -3.20 -2.05 -12.59
CA ASP A 199 -4.02 -1.08 -11.83
C ASP A 199 -3.64 0.36 -12.19
N SER A 200 -4.42 0.96 -13.09
CA SER A 200 -4.23 2.35 -13.52
C SER A 200 -4.47 3.40 -12.42
N LYS A 201 -5.04 3.02 -11.27
CA LYS A 201 -5.28 3.94 -10.15
C LYS A 201 -4.03 4.15 -9.30
N LEU A 202 -3.15 3.16 -9.23
CA LEU A 202 -1.88 3.26 -8.49
C LEU A 202 -0.93 4.27 -9.14
N ILE A 203 -0.91 4.29 -10.47
CA ILE A 203 -0.17 5.27 -11.25
C ILE A 203 -1.12 5.80 -12.31
N PRO A 204 -1.79 6.93 -12.08
CA PRO A 204 -2.69 7.49 -13.06
C PRO A 204 -1.93 7.72 -14.37
N ALA A 205 -2.57 7.35 -15.47
CA ALA A 205 -2.03 7.62 -16.80
C ALA A 205 -1.66 9.12 -16.88
N PRO A 206 -0.53 9.46 -17.49
CA PRO A 206 -0.28 10.86 -17.79
C PRO A 206 -1.50 11.38 -18.52
N ALA A 207 -2.04 12.51 -18.06
CA ALA A 207 -3.19 13.14 -18.71
C ALA A 207 -2.89 13.16 -20.20
N ALA A 208 -3.62 12.36 -20.97
CA ALA A 208 -3.43 12.29 -22.41
C ALA A 208 -3.52 13.74 -22.91
N ALA A 209 -2.44 14.20 -23.55
CA ALA A 209 -2.47 15.47 -24.24
C ALA A 209 -3.66 15.40 -25.19
N ALA A 210 -4.75 16.08 -24.83
CA ALA A 210 -5.89 16.24 -25.71
C ALA A 210 -5.40 16.94 -26.97
N GLY A 211 -5.25 16.18 -28.06
CA GLY A 211 -4.77 16.70 -29.33
C GLY A 211 -3.68 15.86 -29.97
N GLY A 212 -3.90 14.56 -30.13
CA GLY A 212 -3.11 13.77 -31.09
C GLY A 212 -3.44 14.26 -32.51
N PRO A 213 -2.42 14.54 -33.37
CA PRO A 213 -2.68 14.81 -34.77
C PRO A 213 -3.26 13.56 -35.42
N ALA A 214 -4.35 13.75 -36.16
CA ALA A 214 -4.96 12.74 -37.02
C ALA A 214 -3.92 12.09 -37.98
N PRO A 215 -4.10 10.84 -38.40
CA PRO A 215 -3.18 10.16 -39.31
C PRO A 215 -3.10 10.93 -40.63
N VAL A 216 -1.90 11.40 -40.92
CA VAL A 216 -1.63 12.09 -42.19
C VAL A 216 -1.60 11.04 -43.31
N THR A 217 -2.63 11.04 -44.14
CA THR A 217 -2.64 10.36 -45.42
C THR A 217 -1.61 11.03 -46.33
N THR A 218 -0.69 10.23 -46.85
CA THR A 218 0.29 10.62 -47.85
C THR A 218 -0.37 10.98 -49.17
N GLY A 219 -0.07 12.11 -49.71
CA GLY A 219 -0.29 12.50 -51.10
C GLY A 219 0.70 13.60 -51.47
N PRO A 220 1.26 13.56 -52.69
CA PRO A 220 2.47 14.32 -53.03
C PRO A 220 2.20 15.67 -53.69
N THR A 221 3.19 16.51 -53.66
CA THR A 221 3.64 17.46 -54.71
C THR A 221 3.82 18.93 -54.38
N THR A 222 5.00 19.35 -54.70
CA THR A 222 5.50 20.53 -55.44
C THR A 222 5.44 21.93 -54.84
N GLY A 223 6.67 22.45 -54.65
CA GLY A 223 7.18 23.62 -55.35
C GLY A 223 6.98 25.00 -54.76
N GLY A 224 8.07 25.70 -54.52
CA GLY A 224 8.09 27.16 -54.68
C GLY A 224 8.72 28.00 -53.57
N ALA A 225 10.01 28.20 -53.67
CA ALA A 225 10.84 29.44 -53.59
C ALA A 225 10.60 30.53 -52.49
N THR A 226 11.69 30.74 -51.76
CA THR A 226 12.36 32.01 -51.34
C THR A 226 11.61 33.08 -50.58
N THR A 227 12.07 33.34 -49.35
CA THR A 227 12.77 34.59 -48.98
C THR A 227 13.46 34.45 -47.62
N ALA A 228 14.68 34.99 -47.58
CA ALA A 228 15.56 35.01 -46.42
C ALA A 228 15.08 35.96 -45.33
N ALA A 229 15.09 35.51 -44.07
CA ALA A 229 15.20 36.34 -42.90
C ALA A 229 15.90 35.56 -41.79
N THR A 230 17.01 36.10 -41.36
CA THR A 230 17.90 35.85 -40.23
C THR A 230 17.40 34.85 -39.17
N THR A 231 18.07 33.72 -39.11
CA THR A 231 17.96 32.69 -38.11
C THR A 231 18.54 33.12 -36.75
N PRO A 232 17.77 32.99 -35.64
CA PRO A 232 18.37 32.69 -34.32
C PRO A 232 18.77 31.21 -34.27
N PRO A 233 19.71 30.78 -33.41
CA PRO A 233 20.27 29.43 -33.45
C PRO A 233 19.15 28.39 -33.20
N ALA A 234 18.96 27.56 -34.20
CA ALA A 234 18.02 26.47 -34.22
C ALA A 234 18.54 25.32 -33.34
N ASP A 235 18.16 25.28 -32.08
CA ASP A 235 18.05 24.01 -31.35
C ASP A 235 17.25 24.09 -30.05
N ALA A 236 16.55 25.17 -29.71
CA ALA A 236 15.81 25.34 -28.47
C ALA A 236 14.37 24.80 -28.48
N THR A 237 13.92 24.12 -29.52
CA THR A 237 12.47 23.86 -29.71
C THR A 237 12.06 22.40 -29.90
N LYS A 238 12.93 21.43 -29.66
CA LYS A 238 12.51 20.03 -29.67
C LYS A 238 12.47 19.48 -28.25
N ILE A 239 11.37 19.78 -27.51
CA ILE A 239 11.05 19.08 -26.29
C ILE A 239 10.74 17.62 -26.67
N LYS A 240 11.64 16.71 -26.32
CA LYS A 240 11.33 15.26 -26.40
C LYS A 240 10.36 14.95 -25.28
N PRO A 241 9.15 14.46 -25.55
CA PRO A 241 8.23 14.08 -24.49
C PRO A 241 8.86 13.00 -23.62
N LEU A 242 8.97 13.28 -22.34
CA LEU A 242 9.48 12.36 -21.34
C LEU A 242 8.47 12.29 -20.20
N ASN A 243 7.82 11.16 -20.07
CA ASN A 243 6.85 10.98 -19.01
C ASN A 243 7.49 10.14 -17.90
N LYS A 244 8.32 10.77 -17.08
CA LYS A 244 9.10 10.07 -16.04
C LYS A 244 9.03 10.81 -14.72
N LEU A 245 9.06 10.03 -13.63
CA LEU A 245 9.26 10.55 -12.29
C LEU A 245 10.76 10.60 -12.00
N PHE A 246 11.23 11.76 -11.53
CA PHE A 246 12.60 11.95 -11.05
C PHE A 246 12.58 12.37 -9.59
N VAL A 247 13.61 11.95 -8.85
CA VAL A 247 13.87 12.45 -7.50
C VAL A 247 14.91 13.55 -7.57
N LEU A 248 14.62 14.68 -6.95
CA LEU A 248 15.62 15.75 -6.89
C LEU A 248 16.66 15.43 -5.82
N THR A 249 17.91 15.39 -6.21
CA THR A 249 19.07 15.23 -5.32
C THR A 249 19.48 16.53 -4.64
N LYS A 250 19.11 17.66 -5.24
CA LYS A 250 19.37 19.02 -4.74
C LYS A 250 18.10 19.86 -4.77
N ASN A 251 18.03 20.90 -3.93
CA ASN A 251 17.05 21.95 -4.15
C ASN A 251 17.32 22.60 -5.51
N SER A 252 16.28 22.77 -6.29
CA SER A 252 16.43 23.31 -7.64
C SER A 252 15.47 24.46 -7.90
N PRO A 253 15.95 25.58 -8.41
CA PRO A 253 15.09 26.62 -8.94
C PRO A 253 14.33 26.08 -10.16
N VAL A 254 13.10 26.55 -10.32
CA VAL A 254 12.26 26.26 -11.49
C VAL A 254 12.25 27.49 -12.36
N TYR A 255 12.77 27.35 -13.56
CA TYR A 255 12.85 28.42 -14.53
C TYR A 255 11.61 28.46 -15.43
N GLN A 256 11.27 29.65 -15.90
CA GLN A 256 10.16 29.84 -16.84
C GLN A 256 10.48 29.27 -18.23
N ASN A 257 11.71 29.38 -18.66
CA ASN A 257 12.23 28.84 -19.93
C ASN A 257 13.42 27.89 -19.63
N PRO A 258 13.79 26.99 -20.57
CA PRO A 258 14.92 26.08 -20.39
C PRO A 258 16.28 26.80 -20.54
N ASP A 259 16.49 27.81 -19.71
CA ASP A 259 17.64 28.68 -19.66
C ASP A 259 17.86 29.16 -18.22
N GLU A 260 19.08 29.04 -17.69
CA GLU A 260 19.45 29.47 -16.34
C GLU A 260 19.42 31.01 -16.15
N THR A 261 19.38 31.77 -17.26
CA THR A 261 19.21 33.24 -17.22
C THR A 261 17.75 33.67 -17.16
N SER A 262 16.83 32.75 -17.35
CA SER A 262 15.43 33.04 -17.32
C SER A 262 14.90 33.24 -15.88
N SER A 263 13.78 33.96 -15.76
CA SER A 263 13.16 34.20 -14.45
C SER A 263 12.74 32.91 -13.76
N THR A 264 12.99 32.81 -12.46
CA THR A 264 12.55 31.69 -11.64
C THR A 264 11.08 31.87 -11.24
N ILE A 265 10.30 30.82 -11.42
CA ILE A 265 8.86 30.76 -11.08
C ILE A 265 8.58 29.96 -9.83
N GLY A 266 9.61 29.37 -9.22
CA GLY A 266 9.51 28.59 -7.99
C GLY A 266 10.79 27.86 -7.65
N GLU A 267 10.71 27.04 -6.60
CA GLU A 267 11.78 26.15 -6.17
C GLU A 267 11.19 24.78 -5.81
N VAL A 268 11.88 23.72 -6.21
CA VAL A 268 11.55 22.36 -5.78
C VAL A 268 12.64 21.85 -4.85
N ARG A 269 12.22 21.36 -3.68
CA ARG A 269 13.16 20.88 -2.65
C ARG A 269 13.65 19.47 -2.98
N ARG A 270 14.88 19.18 -2.56
CA ARG A 270 15.49 17.85 -2.64
C ARG A 270 14.58 16.77 -2.01
N LYS A 271 14.71 15.53 -2.46
CA LYS A 271 13.91 14.37 -2.05
C LYS A 271 12.41 14.48 -2.40
N LYS A 272 12.03 15.38 -3.31
CA LYS A 272 10.68 15.42 -3.88
C LYS A 272 10.69 14.73 -5.25
N TYR A 273 9.65 13.95 -5.47
CA TYR A 273 9.37 13.41 -6.80
C TYR A 273 8.82 14.53 -7.68
N VAL A 274 9.40 14.68 -8.86
CA VAL A 274 8.93 15.60 -9.87
C VAL A 274 8.53 14.82 -11.11
N HIS A 275 7.33 15.10 -11.59
CA HIS A 275 6.86 14.52 -12.84
C HIS A 275 7.43 15.33 -14.00
N VAL A 276 8.29 14.70 -14.77
CA VAL A 276 8.94 15.29 -15.93
C VAL A 276 8.11 14.97 -17.17
N THR A 277 7.61 16.02 -17.80
CA THR A 277 6.78 15.93 -19.01
C THR A 277 7.59 15.99 -20.29
N GLY A 278 8.83 16.46 -20.23
CA GLY A 278 9.71 16.54 -21.38
C GLY A 278 11.15 16.86 -21.03
N ILE A 279 12.04 16.74 -22.00
CA ILE A 279 13.45 17.13 -21.91
C ILE A 279 13.80 18.03 -23.09
N THR A 280 14.53 19.10 -22.81
CA THR A 280 15.08 19.99 -23.83
C THR A 280 16.47 20.42 -23.41
N GLY A 281 17.48 20.06 -24.22
CA GLY A 281 18.88 20.31 -23.86
C GLY A 281 19.22 19.72 -22.48
N ASN A 282 19.75 20.56 -21.60
CA ASN A 282 20.11 20.19 -20.21
C ASN A 282 19.02 20.49 -19.19
N PHE A 283 17.77 20.64 -19.63
CA PHE A 283 16.65 20.96 -18.77
C PHE A 283 15.54 19.90 -18.86
N LEU A 284 14.93 19.59 -17.70
CA LEU A 284 13.74 18.77 -17.57
C LEU A 284 12.53 19.69 -17.45
N GLN A 285 11.54 19.46 -18.28
CA GLN A 285 10.25 20.14 -18.18
C GLN A 285 9.39 19.46 -17.09
N ILE A 286 8.92 20.24 -16.13
CA ILE A 286 8.07 19.76 -15.04
C ILE A 286 6.77 20.54 -14.97
N LYS A 287 5.72 19.88 -14.44
CA LYS A 287 4.45 20.53 -14.16
C LYS A 287 4.30 20.73 -12.65
N LEU A 288 4.12 21.97 -12.22
CA LEU A 288 3.88 22.32 -10.81
C LEU A 288 2.44 22.02 -10.40
N LYS A 289 2.20 21.94 -9.08
CA LYS A 289 0.85 21.65 -8.53
C LYS A 289 -0.25 22.63 -8.96
N ASN A 290 0.12 23.88 -9.26
CA ASN A 290 -0.79 24.92 -9.77
C ASN A 290 -1.05 24.83 -11.29
N GLY A 291 -0.52 23.79 -11.94
CA GLY A 291 -0.66 23.59 -13.38
C GLY A 291 0.39 24.30 -14.23
N THR A 292 1.21 25.19 -13.66
CA THR A 292 2.29 25.90 -14.38
C THR A 292 3.35 24.92 -14.80
N VAL A 293 3.84 25.09 -16.04
CA VAL A 293 5.00 24.34 -16.57
C VAL A 293 6.26 25.15 -16.30
N GLY A 294 7.30 24.48 -15.84
CA GLY A 294 8.60 25.08 -15.62
C GLY A 294 9.73 24.11 -15.95
N PHE A 295 10.95 24.59 -15.86
CA PHE A 295 12.15 23.86 -16.25
C PHE A 295 13.15 23.79 -15.09
N ILE A 296 13.72 22.62 -14.87
CA ILE A 296 14.80 22.40 -13.90
C ILE A 296 16.02 21.81 -14.61
N PRO A 297 17.24 22.15 -14.19
CA PRO A 297 18.45 21.55 -14.76
C PRO A 297 18.49 20.03 -14.57
N VAL A 298 18.91 19.28 -15.59
CA VAL A 298 19.11 17.82 -15.51
C VAL A 298 20.03 17.44 -14.34
N ALA A 299 21.04 18.23 -14.07
CA ALA A 299 21.97 18.03 -12.94
C ALA A 299 21.32 18.12 -11.54
N ALA A 300 20.06 18.54 -11.44
CA ALA A 300 19.30 18.57 -10.19
C ALA A 300 18.49 17.30 -9.95
N ALA A 301 18.31 16.49 -11.00
CA ALA A 301 17.51 15.27 -11.01
C ALA A 301 18.38 14.09 -11.43
N GLU A 302 18.49 13.12 -10.56
CA GLU A 302 19.08 11.80 -10.82
C GLU A 302 18.01 10.71 -10.66
#